data_3ba84e03bd6d9c355e45b056d7b2701e
#
_entry.id   3ba84e03bd6d9c355e45b056d7b2701e
#
_cell.length_a   1.000
_cell.length_b   1.000
_cell.length_c   1.000
_cell.angle_alpha   90.00
_cell.angle_beta   90.00
_cell.angle_gamma   90.00
#
_symmetry.space_group_name_H-M   'P 1'
#
loop_
_entity.id
_entity.type
_entity.pdbx_description
1 polymer ?
#
loop_
_entity_poly.entity_id
_entity_poly.type
_entity_poly.pdbx_seq_one_letter_code
_entity_poly.pdbx_strand_id
1 'polypeptide(L)'
;GILTARGGMTSHAAVVARGMGKCCVSGAGALNIDYKARTVEIDGVVLKEGDYISLNGSTGIVYNGKVETKAAELSGDFAELMALADKYTRLQVRTNADTPHDATVARNFGAVGIGLCRTEHMFFEGEKIKAMREMILAENAEGRRKALAKILPYQQADFKGIFKAMAGCPVTVRLLDPPLHEFVPHDLKGQREMADTMGVSLQYIQQRVESLCEHNPMLGHRGCRLGNTYPEITQMQTRAILGAALELSLIHISEPT
;
A
#
# COMPACT_ATOMS: atom_id res chain seq x y z
N GLY A 1 -12.77 -12.62 4.97
CA GLY A 1 -12.04 -13.02 6.17
C GLY A 1 -10.87 -13.94 5.87
N ILE A 2 -10.06 -14.19 6.87
CA ILE A 2 -8.89 -15.11 6.78
C ILE A 2 -9.09 -16.21 7.83
N LEU A 3 -8.97 -17.47 7.40
CA LEU A 3 -9.05 -18.64 8.26
C LEU A 3 -7.78 -19.48 8.08
N THR A 4 -7.10 -19.82 9.19
CA THR A 4 -5.88 -20.64 9.13
C THR A 4 -5.92 -21.80 10.13
N ALA A 5 -5.42 -22.96 9.71
CA ALA A 5 -5.32 -24.15 10.57
C ALA A 5 -4.24 -23.98 11.65
N ARG A 6 -3.20 -23.20 11.38
CA ARG A 6 -2.06 -22.99 12.29
C ARG A 6 -1.83 -21.50 12.55
N GLY A 7 -1.15 -21.20 13.64
CA GLY A 7 -0.81 -19.83 14.05
C GLY A 7 -1.63 -19.35 15.24
N GLY A 8 -1.27 -18.20 15.75
CA GLY A 8 -1.94 -17.53 16.88
C GLY A 8 -2.19 -16.05 16.56
N MET A 9 -2.56 -15.26 17.57
CA MET A 9 -2.86 -13.83 17.44
C MET A 9 -1.69 -12.99 16.93
N THR A 10 -0.48 -13.46 17.06
CA THR A 10 0.77 -12.82 16.61
C THR A 10 1.28 -13.38 15.27
N SER A 11 0.57 -14.34 14.67
CA SER A 11 0.94 -14.88 13.36
C SER A 11 0.84 -13.80 12.27
N HIS A 12 1.65 -13.96 11.22
CA HIS A 12 1.63 -13.03 10.08
C HIS A 12 0.22 -12.86 9.50
N ALA A 13 -0.53 -13.96 9.33
CA ALA A 13 -1.91 -13.92 8.85
C ALA A 13 -2.83 -13.07 9.74
N ALA A 14 -2.72 -13.20 11.07
CA ALA A 14 -3.54 -12.44 12.00
C ALA A 14 -3.17 -10.94 12.01
N VAL A 15 -1.86 -10.63 11.93
CA VAL A 15 -1.36 -9.25 11.90
C VAL A 15 -1.78 -8.54 10.60
N VAL A 16 -1.60 -9.21 9.46
CA VAL A 16 -1.98 -8.66 8.14
C VAL A 16 -3.49 -8.50 8.03
N ALA A 17 -4.29 -9.50 8.45
CA ALA A 17 -5.74 -9.41 8.44
C ALA A 17 -6.24 -8.21 9.26
N ARG A 18 -5.63 -7.98 10.43
CA ARG A 18 -5.97 -6.84 11.30
C ARG A 18 -5.63 -5.52 10.62
N GLY A 19 -4.46 -5.42 9.99
CA GLY A 19 -4.08 -4.25 9.20
C GLY A 19 -5.04 -3.96 8.04
N MET A 20 -5.59 -5.00 7.42
CA MET A 20 -6.59 -4.89 6.36
C MET A 20 -8.04 -4.65 6.87
N GLY A 21 -8.26 -4.57 8.17
CA GLY A 21 -9.61 -4.52 8.76
C GLY A 21 -10.46 -5.76 8.45
N LYS A 22 -9.82 -6.92 8.22
CA LYS A 22 -10.51 -8.18 7.88
C LYS A 22 -10.59 -9.08 9.10
N CYS A 23 -11.76 -9.73 9.26
CA CYS A 23 -11.94 -10.77 10.27
C CYS A 23 -10.93 -11.90 10.04
N CYS A 24 -10.29 -12.37 11.12
CA CYS A 24 -9.34 -13.48 11.09
C CYS A 24 -9.63 -14.46 12.21
N VAL A 25 -9.70 -15.75 11.87
CA VAL A 25 -9.66 -16.85 12.82
C VAL A 25 -8.40 -17.65 12.54
N SER A 26 -7.45 -17.61 13.47
CA SER A 26 -6.14 -18.27 13.31
C SER A 26 -5.97 -19.41 14.31
N GLY A 27 -5.31 -20.49 13.91
CA GLY A 27 -5.06 -21.64 14.76
C GLY A 27 -6.27 -22.56 14.92
N ALA A 28 -7.15 -22.61 13.92
CA ALA A 28 -8.28 -23.54 13.89
C ALA A 28 -7.79 -24.96 13.58
N GLY A 29 -7.27 -25.66 14.58
CA GLY A 29 -6.63 -26.99 14.44
C GLY A 29 -7.57 -28.09 13.95
N ALA A 30 -8.89 -27.87 14.00
CA ALA A 30 -9.90 -28.79 13.43
C ALA A 30 -9.94 -28.78 11.88
N LEU A 31 -9.25 -27.82 11.24
CA LEU A 31 -9.20 -27.73 9.78
C LEU A 31 -8.30 -28.80 9.18
N ASN A 32 -8.88 -29.64 8.36
CA ASN A 32 -8.15 -30.58 7.49
C ASN A 32 -8.19 -30.06 6.05
N ILE A 33 -7.07 -29.57 5.53
CA ILE A 33 -7.00 -28.91 4.22
C ILE A 33 -6.32 -29.86 3.22
N ASP A 34 -7.07 -30.28 2.18
CA ASP A 34 -6.51 -30.99 1.03
C ASP A 34 -6.27 -29.99 -0.13
N TYR A 35 -5.03 -29.60 -0.31
CA TYR A 35 -4.63 -28.67 -1.38
C TYR A 35 -4.75 -29.27 -2.79
N LYS A 36 -4.70 -30.61 -2.93
CA LYS A 36 -4.85 -31.26 -4.23
C LYS A 36 -6.31 -31.36 -4.65
N ALA A 37 -7.17 -31.78 -3.72
CA ALA A 37 -8.61 -31.83 -3.93
C ALA A 37 -9.27 -30.46 -3.83
N ARG A 38 -8.57 -29.44 -3.33
CA ARG A 38 -9.10 -28.09 -3.03
C ARG A 38 -10.34 -28.13 -2.14
N THR A 39 -10.23 -28.92 -1.08
CA THR A 39 -11.30 -29.10 -0.09
C THR A 39 -10.78 -28.81 1.31
N VAL A 40 -11.70 -28.42 2.18
CA VAL A 40 -11.47 -28.24 3.61
C VAL A 40 -12.52 -29.02 4.35
N GLU A 41 -12.10 -29.87 5.27
CA GLU A 41 -12.97 -30.58 6.18
C GLU A 41 -12.90 -29.95 7.57
N ILE A 42 -14.06 -29.66 8.17
CA ILE A 42 -14.21 -29.10 9.50
C ILE A 42 -15.33 -29.88 10.19
N ASP A 43 -15.04 -30.56 11.28
CA ASP A 43 -16.02 -31.29 12.09
C ASP A 43 -16.98 -32.18 11.26
N GLY A 44 -16.43 -32.88 10.23
CA GLY A 44 -17.19 -33.75 9.33
C GLY A 44 -17.92 -33.03 8.19
N VAL A 45 -17.83 -31.70 8.11
CA VAL A 45 -18.38 -30.92 6.98
C VAL A 45 -17.27 -30.69 5.96
N VAL A 46 -17.49 -31.15 4.72
CA VAL A 46 -16.55 -30.94 3.61
C VAL A 46 -16.98 -29.74 2.77
N LEU A 47 -16.12 -28.75 2.67
CA LEU A 47 -16.29 -27.53 1.87
C LEU A 47 -15.36 -27.58 0.66
N LYS A 48 -15.82 -27.06 -0.47
CA LYS A 48 -15.07 -26.96 -1.73
C LYS A 48 -14.66 -25.52 -2.01
N GLU A 49 -13.69 -25.36 -2.89
CA GLU A 49 -13.32 -24.01 -3.38
C GLU A 49 -14.55 -23.31 -3.99
N GLY A 50 -14.82 -22.08 -3.52
CA GLY A 50 -15.99 -21.31 -3.92
C GLY A 50 -17.17 -21.35 -2.94
N ASP A 51 -17.18 -22.28 -1.98
CA ASP A 51 -18.19 -22.33 -0.95
C ASP A 51 -18.06 -21.15 0.02
N TYR A 52 -19.20 -20.62 0.48
CA TYR A 52 -19.22 -19.52 1.42
C TYR A 52 -19.08 -20.00 2.86
N ILE A 53 -18.19 -19.38 3.60
CA ILE A 53 -18.09 -19.48 5.05
C ILE A 53 -18.13 -18.10 5.68
N SER A 54 -18.66 -17.99 6.88
CA SER A 54 -18.63 -16.74 7.65
C SER A 54 -17.82 -16.93 8.93
N LEU A 55 -17.04 -15.92 9.27
CA LEU A 55 -16.08 -15.97 10.39
C LEU A 55 -16.48 -14.96 11.45
N ASN A 56 -16.49 -15.38 12.72
CA ASN A 56 -16.56 -14.49 13.86
C ASN A 56 -15.19 -14.44 14.54
N GLY A 57 -14.43 -13.37 14.29
CA GLY A 57 -13.09 -13.21 14.84
C GLY A 57 -13.02 -12.96 16.33
N SER A 58 -14.12 -12.54 16.96
CA SER A 58 -14.19 -12.32 18.41
C SER A 58 -14.36 -13.62 19.19
N THR A 59 -15.15 -14.55 18.65
CA THR A 59 -15.45 -15.83 19.30
C THR A 59 -14.67 -17.00 18.72
N GLY A 60 -14.04 -16.84 17.56
CA GLY A 60 -13.36 -17.90 16.83
C GLY A 60 -14.30 -18.87 16.10
N ILE A 61 -15.60 -18.57 16.03
CA ILE A 61 -16.60 -19.46 15.42
C ILE A 61 -16.57 -19.32 13.89
N VAL A 62 -16.62 -20.45 13.21
CA VAL A 62 -16.78 -20.56 11.75
C VAL A 62 -18.17 -21.06 11.44
N TYR A 63 -18.92 -20.32 10.64
CA TYR A 63 -20.27 -20.70 10.21
C TYR A 63 -20.22 -21.24 8.79
N ASN A 64 -20.98 -22.30 8.55
CA ASN A 64 -21.19 -22.81 7.20
C ASN A 64 -22.20 -21.91 6.47
N GLY A 65 -21.81 -21.32 5.34
CA GLY A 65 -22.64 -20.44 4.55
C GLY A 65 -22.44 -18.94 4.83
N LYS A 66 -23.25 -18.13 4.17
CA LYS A 66 -23.23 -16.66 4.24
C LYS A 66 -24.14 -16.17 5.36
N VAL A 67 -23.55 -15.55 6.38
CA VAL A 67 -24.28 -14.89 7.48
C VAL A 67 -24.27 -13.38 7.26
N GLU A 68 -25.33 -12.69 7.61
CA GLU A 68 -25.34 -11.23 7.59
C GLU A 68 -24.27 -10.67 8.51
N THR A 69 -23.49 -9.72 7.99
CA THR A 69 -22.43 -9.06 8.73
C THR A 69 -22.72 -7.56 8.83
N LYS A 70 -22.43 -6.99 9.99
CA LYS A 70 -22.41 -5.53 10.15
C LYS A 70 -21.00 -5.01 9.92
N ALA A 71 -20.88 -3.84 9.29
CA ALA A 71 -19.61 -3.13 9.24
C ALA A 71 -19.13 -2.79 10.66
N ALA A 72 -17.83 -2.81 10.88
CA ALA A 72 -17.27 -2.34 12.14
C ALA A 72 -17.46 -0.81 12.21
N GLU A 73 -18.31 -0.37 13.13
CA GLU A 73 -18.56 1.05 13.38
C GLU A 73 -18.13 1.39 14.80
N LEU A 74 -17.63 2.61 14.97
CA LEU A 74 -17.39 3.17 16.29
C LEU A 74 -18.74 3.65 16.85
N SER A 75 -19.46 2.77 17.50
CA SER A 75 -20.83 3.04 17.97
C SER A 75 -21.06 2.58 19.42
N GLY A 76 -22.11 3.08 20.05
CA GLY A 76 -22.49 2.74 21.41
C GLY A 76 -21.46 3.12 22.46
N ASP A 77 -21.32 2.31 23.50
CA ASP A 77 -20.43 2.52 24.65
C ASP A 77 -18.97 2.72 24.25
N PHE A 78 -18.54 2.08 23.14
CA PHE A 78 -17.18 2.26 22.63
C PHE A 78 -16.96 3.68 22.09
N ALA A 79 -17.94 4.26 21.39
CA ALA A 79 -17.84 5.64 20.92
C ALA A 79 -17.83 6.64 22.08
N GLU A 80 -18.62 6.39 23.13
CA GLU A 80 -18.63 7.22 24.34
C GLU A 80 -17.28 7.16 25.07
N LEU A 81 -16.70 5.95 25.21
CA LEU A 81 -15.38 5.76 25.80
C LEU A 81 -14.29 6.50 24.99
N MET A 82 -14.34 6.42 23.66
CA MET A 82 -13.39 7.13 22.80
C MET A 82 -13.55 8.66 22.94
N ALA A 83 -14.77 9.17 22.94
CA ALA A 83 -15.04 10.59 23.17
C ALA A 83 -14.59 11.09 24.56
N LEU A 84 -14.66 10.23 25.57
CA LEU A 84 -14.11 10.51 26.89
C LEU A 84 -12.58 10.53 26.87
N ALA A 85 -11.95 9.54 26.22
CA ALA A 85 -10.51 9.45 26.08
C ALA A 85 -9.94 10.68 25.36
N ASP A 86 -10.59 11.18 24.32
CA ASP A 86 -10.17 12.36 23.56
C ASP A 86 -10.05 13.62 24.41
N LYS A 87 -10.85 13.75 25.48
CA LYS A 87 -10.77 14.90 26.42
C LYS A 87 -9.47 14.92 27.23
N TYR A 88 -8.85 13.76 27.44
CA TYR A 88 -7.65 13.61 28.27
C TYR A 88 -6.40 13.28 27.46
N THR A 89 -6.57 12.97 26.17
CA THR A 89 -5.47 12.65 25.26
C THR A 89 -4.59 13.85 25.00
N ARG A 90 -3.27 13.70 25.24
CA ARG A 90 -2.24 14.71 24.92
C ARG A 90 -1.49 14.41 23.64
N LEU A 91 -1.39 13.14 23.27
CA LEU A 91 -0.73 12.69 22.07
C LEU A 91 -1.77 12.35 20.99
N GLN A 92 -1.55 12.83 19.80
CA GLN A 92 -2.43 12.57 18.67
C GLN A 92 -2.00 11.30 17.93
N VAL A 93 -2.97 10.46 17.53
CA VAL A 93 -2.71 9.25 16.76
C VAL A 93 -2.73 9.56 15.26
N ARG A 94 -1.58 9.41 14.60
CA ARG A 94 -1.44 9.51 13.16
C ARG A 94 -1.25 8.12 12.57
N THR A 95 -1.88 7.88 11.42
CA THR A 95 -1.84 6.59 10.72
C THR A 95 -0.71 6.51 9.72
N ASN A 96 -0.40 5.29 9.26
CA ASN A 96 0.28 5.08 7.99
C ASN A 96 -0.78 4.84 6.92
N ALA A 97 -0.76 5.62 5.85
CA ALA A 97 -1.67 5.47 4.72
C ALA A 97 -0.97 5.95 3.44
N ASP A 98 -1.04 5.12 2.41
CA ASP A 98 -0.30 5.32 1.15
C ASP A 98 -1.25 5.48 -0.05
N THR A 99 -2.56 5.25 0.15
CA THR A 99 -3.61 5.41 -0.85
C THR A 99 -4.75 6.31 -0.36
N PRO A 100 -5.54 6.93 -1.26
CA PRO A 100 -6.74 7.68 -0.89
C PRO A 100 -7.76 6.85 -0.11
N HIS A 101 -7.88 5.56 -0.44
CA HIS A 101 -8.76 4.63 0.26
C HIS A 101 -8.33 4.43 1.71
N ASP A 102 -7.05 4.10 1.93
CA ASP A 102 -6.51 3.88 3.27
C ASP A 102 -6.61 5.14 4.14
N ALA A 103 -6.35 6.31 3.54
CA ALA A 103 -6.51 7.60 4.21
C ALA A 103 -7.97 7.83 4.66
N THR A 104 -8.94 7.51 3.80
CA THR A 104 -10.38 7.62 4.13
C THR A 104 -10.75 6.66 5.25
N VAL A 105 -10.34 5.40 5.17
CA VAL A 105 -10.60 4.39 6.21
C VAL A 105 -10.01 4.83 7.54
N ALA A 106 -8.75 5.26 7.53
CA ALA A 106 -8.07 5.74 8.74
C ALA A 106 -8.76 6.96 9.37
N ARG A 107 -9.23 7.90 8.54
CA ARG A 107 -10.00 9.06 8.98
C ARG A 107 -11.29 8.65 9.67
N ASN A 108 -12.01 7.68 9.11
CA ASN A 108 -13.24 7.14 9.69
C ASN A 108 -13.00 6.44 11.02
N PHE A 109 -11.82 5.88 11.25
CA PHE A 109 -11.39 5.31 12.53
C PHE A 109 -10.81 6.34 13.51
N GLY A 110 -10.89 7.63 13.21
CA GLY A 110 -10.49 8.71 14.13
C GLY A 110 -9.02 9.12 14.03
N ALA A 111 -8.29 8.73 12.99
CA ALA A 111 -6.93 9.25 12.79
C ALA A 111 -6.95 10.75 12.53
N VAL A 112 -6.08 11.47 13.22
CA VAL A 112 -5.97 12.94 13.14
C VAL A 112 -4.88 13.41 12.18
N GLY A 113 -4.35 12.52 11.38
CA GLY A 113 -3.33 12.80 10.37
C GLY A 113 -2.67 11.55 9.84
N ILE A 114 -1.82 11.74 8.83
CA ILE A 114 -0.91 10.70 8.34
C ILE A 114 0.48 10.97 8.89
N GLY A 115 1.01 10.01 9.65
CA GLY A 115 2.37 10.04 10.20
C GLY A 115 3.42 9.57 9.21
N LEU A 116 3.03 8.71 8.27
CA LEU A 116 3.88 8.21 7.20
C LEU A 116 3.06 7.83 5.97
N CYS A 117 3.30 8.54 4.87
CA CYS A 117 2.88 8.16 3.52
C CYS A 117 4.12 7.73 2.73
N ARG A 118 4.17 6.46 2.32
CA ARG A 118 5.28 5.86 1.59
C ARG A 118 5.02 5.98 0.10
N THR A 119 5.73 6.87 -0.56
CA THR A 119 5.49 7.15 -1.99
C THR A 119 5.83 5.98 -2.91
N GLU A 120 6.70 5.06 -2.48
CA GLU A 120 7.03 3.87 -3.23
C GLU A 120 5.84 2.95 -3.49
N HIS A 121 4.90 2.87 -2.55
CA HIS A 121 3.71 2.03 -2.69
C HIS A 121 2.75 2.51 -3.79
N MET A 122 2.84 3.79 -4.16
CA MET A 122 2.04 4.36 -5.25
C MET A 122 2.46 3.84 -6.63
N PHE A 123 3.66 3.23 -6.76
CA PHE A 123 4.24 2.86 -8.06
C PHE A 123 4.06 1.40 -8.46
N PHE A 124 3.55 0.53 -7.57
CA PHE A 124 3.50 -0.92 -7.85
C PHE A 124 2.35 -1.37 -8.75
N GLU A 125 1.46 -0.49 -9.20
CA GLU A 125 0.28 -0.87 -9.96
C GLU A 125 0.29 -0.35 -11.40
N GLY A 126 -0.18 -1.18 -12.33
CA GLY A 126 -0.51 -0.84 -13.71
C GLY A 126 0.63 -0.21 -14.50
N GLU A 127 0.35 0.93 -15.16
CA GLU A 127 1.33 1.64 -15.99
C GLU A 127 2.39 2.39 -15.16
N LYS A 128 2.11 2.65 -13.88
CA LYS A 128 3.02 3.36 -12.98
C LYS A 128 4.34 2.60 -12.80
N ILE A 129 4.27 1.28 -12.61
CA ILE A 129 5.47 0.45 -12.43
C ILE A 129 6.33 0.40 -13.71
N LYS A 130 5.70 0.43 -14.89
CA LYS A 130 6.44 0.45 -16.16
C LYS A 130 7.22 1.75 -16.30
N ALA A 131 6.59 2.89 -16.08
CA ALA A 131 7.24 4.19 -16.13
C ALA A 131 8.34 4.33 -15.06
N MET A 132 8.15 3.75 -13.88
CA MET A 132 9.18 3.70 -12.84
C MET A 132 10.40 2.89 -13.28
N ARG A 133 10.18 1.74 -13.88
CA ARG A 133 11.24 0.90 -14.45
C ARG A 133 11.97 1.60 -15.60
N GLU A 134 11.26 2.27 -16.50
CA GLU A 134 11.87 3.09 -17.55
C GLU A 134 12.79 4.17 -16.95
N MET A 135 12.36 4.82 -15.89
CA MET A 135 13.15 5.83 -15.18
C MET A 135 14.44 5.23 -14.60
N ILE A 136 14.32 4.08 -13.93
CA ILE A 136 15.46 3.40 -13.28
C ILE A 136 16.49 2.92 -14.31
N LEU A 137 16.01 2.40 -15.43
CA LEU A 137 16.86 1.83 -16.47
C LEU A 137 17.42 2.88 -17.46
N ALA A 138 16.95 4.14 -17.37
CA ALA A 138 17.42 5.21 -18.23
C ALA A 138 18.92 5.52 -18.00
N GLU A 139 19.66 5.72 -19.09
CA GLU A 139 21.11 5.99 -19.05
C GLU A 139 21.45 7.38 -18.52
N ASN A 140 20.60 8.36 -18.80
CA ASN A 140 20.90 9.76 -18.55
C ASN A 140 19.71 10.51 -17.93
N ALA A 141 19.95 11.72 -17.46
CA ALA A 141 18.94 12.55 -16.82
C ALA A 141 17.78 12.92 -17.75
N GLU A 142 18.00 13.02 -19.06
CA GLU A 142 16.93 13.32 -20.02
C GLU A 142 15.95 12.16 -20.14
N GLY A 143 16.45 10.93 -20.26
CA GLY A 143 15.64 9.73 -20.27
C GLY A 143 14.84 9.58 -18.97
N ARG A 144 15.48 9.81 -17.81
CA ARG A 144 14.79 9.81 -16.52
C ARG A 144 13.69 10.86 -16.45
N ARG A 145 13.93 12.09 -16.91
CA ARG A 145 12.89 13.14 -16.95
C ARG A 145 11.71 12.78 -17.83
N LYS A 146 11.93 12.13 -18.98
CA LYS A 146 10.87 11.66 -19.87
C LYS A 146 9.97 10.60 -19.16
N ALA A 147 10.58 9.66 -18.48
CA ALA A 147 9.86 8.65 -17.70
C ALA A 147 9.11 9.28 -16.49
N LEU A 148 9.77 10.18 -15.76
CA LEU A 148 9.18 10.90 -14.62
C LEU A 148 8.00 11.79 -15.05
N ALA A 149 8.02 12.35 -16.25
CA ALA A 149 6.88 13.10 -16.78
C ALA A 149 5.63 12.23 -16.98
N LYS A 150 5.79 10.92 -17.24
CA LYS A 150 4.67 9.96 -17.28
C LYS A 150 4.12 9.67 -15.88
N ILE A 151 4.98 9.66 -14.86
CA ILE A 151 4.65 9.34 -13.46
C ILE A 151 3.94 10.52 -12.79
N LEU A 152 4.37 11.74 -13.06
CA LEU A 152 3.90 12.96 -12.38
C LEU A 152 2.37 13.07 -12.26
N PRO A 153 1.56 12.93 -13.34
CA PRO A 153 0.12 13.08 -13.23
C PRO A 153 -0.54 12.02 -12.33
N TYR A 154 -0.02 10.80 -12.34
CA TYR A 154 -0.54 9.73 -11.48
C TYR A 154 -0.26 10.00 -10.01
N GLN A 155 0.97 10.37 -9.69
CA GLN A 155 1.35 10.66 -8.31
C GLN A 155 0.66 11.91 -7.78
N GLN A 156 0.48 12.93 -8.61
CA GLN A 156 -0.28 14.14 -8.26
C GLN A 156 -1.75 13.80 -7.97
N ALA A 157 -2.37 12.91 -8.75
CA ALA A 157 -3.73 12.44 -8.50
C ALA A 157 -3.85 11.64 -7.21
N ASP A 158 -2.89 10.77 -6.90
CA ASP A 158 -2.84 10.03 -5.64
C ASP A 158 -2.74 10.97 -4.44
N PHE A 159 -1.83 11.97 -4.46
CA PHE A 159 -1.73 12.98 -3.41
C PHE A 159 -3.00 13.81 -3.28
N LYS A 160 -3.61 14.21 -4.38
CA LYS A 160 -4.87 14.96 -4.36
C LYS A 160 -5.97 14.17 -3.64
N GLY A 161 -6.07 12.86 -3.92
CA GLY A 161 -7.00 11.97 -3.24
C GLY A 161 -6.72 11.86 -1.73
N ILE A 162 -5.45 11.70 -1.35
CA ILE A 162 -5.02 11.62 0.05
C ILE A 162 -5.30 12.93 0.78
N PHE A 163 -4.93 14.08 0.21
CA PHE A 163 -5.15 15.40 0.84
C PHE A 163 -6.62 15.72 0.99
N LYS A 164 -7.46 15.33 0.01
CA LYS A 164 -8.90 15.47 0.11
C LYS A 164 -9.48 14.63 1.25
N ALA A 165 -9.06 13.37 1.38
CA ALA A 165 -9.49 12.49 2.48
C ALA A 165 -9.06 13.02 3.85
N MET A 166 -7.89 13.64 3.92
CA MET A 166 -7.28 14.19 5.14
C MET A 166 -7.46 15.70 5.30
N ALA A 167 -8.47 16.28 4.68
CA ALA A 167 -8.71 17.72 4.77
C ALA A 167 -8.67 18.25 6.22
N GLY A 168 -7.88 19.29 6.46
CA GLY A 168 -7.66 19.86 7.79
C GLY A 168 -6.71 19.07 8.70
N CYS A 169 -6.12 17.96 8.22
CA CYS A 169 -5.20 17.12 8.98
C CYS A 169 -3.79 17.12 8.37
N PRO A 170 -2.73 17.03 9.19
CA PRO A 170 -1.36 16.96 8.69
C PRO A 170 -1.08 15.63 7.98
N VAL A 171 -0.33 15.72 6.88
CA VAL A 171 0.15 14.56 6.12
C VAL A 171 1.66 14.64 6.01
N THR A 172 2.35 13.63 6.57
CA THR A 172 3.81 13.51 6.45
C THR A 172 4.12 12.57 5.28
N VAL A 173 4.74 13.10 4.24
CA VAL A 173 5.11 12.36 3.03
C VAL A 173 6.59 11.98 3.10
N ARG A 174 6.91 10.69 2.95
CA ARG A 174 8.26 10.22 2.71
C ARG A 174 8.51 10.20 1.20
N LEU A 175 9.51 10.93 0.76
CA LEU A 175 9.97 10.84 -0.62
C LEU A 175 10.53 9.45 -0.92
N LEU A 176 10.77 9.14 -2.19
CA LEU A 176 11.23 7.81 -2.63
C LEU A 176 12.45 7.36 -1.83
N ASP A 177 12.29 6.28 -1.08
CA ASP A 177 13.33 5.77 -0.18
C ASP A 177 13.93 4.43 -0.62
N PRO A 178 13.19 3.41 -1.10
CA PRO A 178 13.76 2.10 -1.39
C PRO A 178 14.84 2.14 -2.46
N PRO A 179 15.80 1.19 -2.41
CA PRO A 179 16.78 1.03 -3.47
C PRO A 179 16.10 0.72 -4.81
N LEU A 180 16.66 1.24 -5.89
CA LEU A 180 16.04 1.14 -7.22
C LEU A 180 15.92 -0.30 -7.73
N HIS A 181 16.76 -1.22 -7.27
CA HIS A 181 16.71 -2.62 -7.68
C HIS A 181 15.42 -3.34 -7.26
N GLU A 182 14.70 -2.85 -6.23
CA GLU A 182 13.44 -3.45 -5.79
C GLU A 182 12.30 -3.28 -6.82
N PHE A 183 12.41 -2.31 -7.72
CA PHE A 183 11.39 -2.02 -8.73
C PHE A 183 11.61 -2.76 -10.05
N VAL A 184 12.83 -3.23 -10.31
CA VAL A 184 13.17 -3.88 -11.57
C VAL A 184 12.88 -5.37 -11.55
N PRO A 185 12.52 -5.98 -12.70
CA PRO A 185 12.25 -7.40 -12.75
C PRO A 185 13.54 -8.21 -12.61
N HIS A 186 13.51 -9.23 -11.73
CA HIS A 186 14.61 -10.16 -11.53
C HIS A 186 14.46 -11.44 -12.37
N ASP A 187 13.27 -11.72 -12.90
CA ASP A 187 12.99 -12.84 -13.76
C ASP A 187 13.23 -12.51 -15.25
N LEU A 188 13.67 -13.53 -16.01
CA LEU A 188 13.97 -13.38 -17.43
C LEU A 188 12.78 -12.92 -18.28
N LYS A 189 11.56 -13.29 -17.88
CA LYS A 189 10.35 -12.90 -18.61
C LYS A 189 10.11 -11.40 -18.48
N GLY A 190 10.12 -10.88 -17.27
CA GLY A 190 9.94 -9.46 -17.00
C GLY A 190 11.07 -8.61 -17.62
N GLN A 191 12.32 -9.12 -17.62
CA GLN A 191 13.44 -8.43 -18.29
C GLN A 191 13.27 -8.36 -19.81
N ARG A 192 12.74 -9.41 -20.45
CA ARG A 192 12.42 -9.39 -21.89
C ARG A 192 11.30 -8.39 -22.20
N GLU A 193 10.21 -8.41 -21.44
CA GLU A 193 9.11 -7.46 -21.58
C GLU A 193 9.61 -6.01 -21.46
N MET A 194 10.54 -5.75 -20.55
CA MET A 194 11.15 -4.42 -20.42
C MET A 194 12.04 -4.06 -21.61
N ALA A 195 12.86 -5.00 -22.10
CA ALA A 195 13.69 -4.80 -23.26
C ALA A 195 12.86 -4.43 -24.50
N ASP A 196 11.77 -5.15 -24.73
CA ASP A 196 10.83 -4.89 -25.83
C ASP A 196 10.15 -3.52 -25.67
N THR A 197 9.71 -3.18 -24.46
CA THR A 197 9.03 -1.90 -24.16
C THR A 197 9.96 -0.70 -24.37
N MET A 198 11.24 -0.83 -23.99
CA MET A 198 12.23 0.25 -24.10
C MET A 198 12.95 0.27 -25.45
N GLY A 199 12.78 -0.76 -26.30
CA GLY A 199 13.49 -0.88 -27.57
C GLY A 199 15.00 -1.09 -27.42
N VAL A 200 15.42 -1.77 -26.34
CA VAL A 200 16.83 -2.06 -26.03
C VAL A 200 17.10 -3.57 -26.00
N SER A 201 18.37 -3.97 -26.01
CA SER A 201 18.71 -5.39 -25.92
C SER A 201 18.45 -5.97 -24.54
N LEU A 202 18.07 -7.25 -24.46
CA LEU A 202 17.94 -7.97 -23.20
C LEU A 202 19.25 -7.93 -22.38
N GLN A 203 20.39 -8.04 -23.05
CA GLN A 203 21.71 -7.98 -22.41
C GLN A 203 21.94 -6.62 -21.70
N TYR A 204 21.49 -5.53 -22.30
CA TYR A 204 21.52 -4.20 -21.68
C TYR A 204 20.70 -4.19 -20.37
N ILE A 205 19.46 -4.69 -20.40
CA ILE A 205 18.62 -4.76 -19.20
C ILE A 205 19.28 -5.59 -18.11
N GLN A 206 19.83 -6.76 -18.44
CA GLN A 206 20.51 -7.63 -17.49
C GLN A 206 21.69 -6.95 -16.81
N GLN A 207 22.56 -6.30 -17.59
CA GLN A 207 23.70 -5.56 -17.06
C GLN A 207 23.28 -4.41 -16.14
N ARG A 208 22.21 -3.70 -16.50
CA ARG A 208 21.67 -2.61 -15.67
C ARG A 208 21.10 -3.12 -14.35
N VAL A 209 20.29 -4.20 -14.40
CA VAL A 209 19.74 -4.82 -13.19
C VAL A 209 20.86 -5.31 -12.27
N GLU A 210 21.88 -5.96 -12.81
CA GLU A 210 23.05 -6.42 -12.06
C GLU A 210 23.82 -5.24 -11.43
N SER A 211 24.00 -4.16 -12.18
CA SER A 211 24.70 -2.96 -11.68
C SER A 211 23.97 -2.22 -10.55
N LEU A 212 22.65 -2.43 -10.44
CA LEU A 212 21.83 -1.84 -9.38
C LEU A 212 21.70 -2.74 -8.15
N CYS A 213 22.16 -4.00 -8.24
CA CYS A 213 22.10 -4.94 -7.14
C CYS A 213 23.05 -4.51 -6.01
N GLU A 214 22.54 -4.42 -4.80
CA GLU A 214 23.28 -3.99 -3.63
C GLU A 214 23.40 -5.11 -2.60
N HIS A 215 24.61 -5.30 -2.05
CA HIS A 215 24.86 -6.29 -1.01
C HIS A 215 24.13 -5.95 0.30
N ASN A 216 24.01 -4.67 0.62
CA ASN A 216 23.27 -4.19 1.78
C ASN A 216 22.30 -3.07 1.38
N PRO A 217 21.00 -3.40 1.15
CA PRO A 217 20.00 -2.41 0.76
C PRO A 217 19.84 -1.25 1.74
N MET A 218 20.12 -1.46 3.03
CA MET A 218 20.01 -0.42 4.06
C MET A 218 21.07 0.68 3.92
N LEU A 219 22.25 0.33 3.44
CA LEU A 219 23.40 1.24 3.26
C LEU A 219 23.57 1.69 1.82
N GLY A 220 22.76 1.19 0.91
CA GLY A 220 22.88 1.38 -0.52
C GLY A 220 22.44 2.76 -1.04
N HIS A 221 22.30 2.84 -2.36
CA HIS A 221 21.90 4.05 -3.08
C HIS A 221 20.40 4.29 -2.98
N ARG A 222 19.96 4.86 -1.85
CA ARG A 222 18.56 5.10 -1.50
C ARG A 222 18.36 6.41 -0.74
N GLY A 223 17.10 6.82 -0.57
CA GLY A 223 16.70 7.97 0.25
C GLY A 223 17.40 9.26 -0.17
N CYS A 224 18.02 9.95 0.77
CA CYS A 224 18.70 11.22 0.50
C CYS A 224 19.89 11.08 -0.46
N ARG A 225 20.61 9.95 -0.45
CA ARG A 225 21.69 9.69 -1.42
C ARG A 225 21.17 9.62 -2.85
N LEU A 226 20.04 8.92 -3.04
CA LEU A 226 19.34 8.85 -4.33
C LEU A 226 18.86 10.23 -4.79
N GLY A 227 18.25 11.01 -3.89
CA GLY A 227 17.77 12.35 -4.19
C GLY A 227 18.87 13.35 -4.57
N ASN A 228 20.09 13.17 -4.04
CA ASN A 228 21.25 13.96 -4.43
C ASN A 228 21.82 13.57 -5.81
N THR A 229 21.86 12.27 -6.10
CA THR A 229 22.43 11.76 -7.36
C THR A 229 21.47 11.93 -8.54
N TYR A 230 20.16 11.76 -8.29
CA TYR A 230 19.08 11.91 -9.28
C TYR A 230 18.06 12.96 -8.82
N PRO A 231 18.43 14.25 -8.77
CA PRO A 231 17.58 15.31 -8.23
C PRO A 231 16.27 15.48 -8.98
N GLU A 232 16.18 15.04 -10.23
CA GLU A 232 14.96 15.04 -11.03
C GLU A 232 13.84 14.22 -10.40
N ILE A 233 14.15 13.17 -9.63
CA ILE A 233 13.14 12.37 -8.89
C ILE A 233 12.51 13.23 -7.81
N THR A 234 13.34 13.86 -6.98
CA THR A 234 12.87 14.77 -5.91
C THR A 234 12.09 15.95 -6.48
N GLN A 235 12.55 16.53 -7.59
CA GLN A 235 11.85 17.62 -8.26
C GLN A 235 10.45 17.19 -8.74
N MET A 236 10.33 16.00 -9.34
CA MET A 236 9.04 15.47 -9.78
C MET A 236 8.10 15.25 -8.60
N GLN A 237 8.55 14.59 -7.53
CA GLN A 237 7.74 14.34 -6.35
C GLN A 237 7.29 15.63 -5.67
N THR A 238 8.18 16.61 -5.56
CA THR A 238 7.84 17.94 -5.01
C THR A 238 6.76 18.62 -5.86
N ARG A 239 6.87 18.56 -7.19
CA ARG A 239 5.83 19.09 -8.08
C ARG A 239 4.50 18.37 -7.91
N ALA A 240 4.50 17.05 -7.77
CA ALA A 240 3.28 16.27 -7.55
C ALA A 240 2.59 16.67 -6.23
N ILE A 241 3.36 16.80 -5.15
CA ILE A 241 2.85 17.17 -3.82
C ILE A 241 2.29 18.60 -3.83
N LEU A 242 3.09 19.57 -4.26
CA LEU A 242 2.69 20.97 -4.28
C LEU A 242 1.57 21.23 -5.29
N GLY A 243 1.62 20.60 -6.46
CA GLY A 243 0.57 20.68 -7.47
C GLY A 243 -0.77 20.16 -6.93
N ALA A 244 -0.78 19.02 -6.25
CA ALA A 244 -1.98 18.48 -5.62
C ALA A 244 -2.54 19.41 -4.53
N ALA A 245 -1.67 20.00 -3.71
CA ALA A 245 -2.07 20.95 -2.67
C ALA A 245 -2.65 22.26 -3.26
N LEU A 246 -2.02 22.79 -4.31
CA LEU A 246 -2.48 24.00 -4.99
C LEU A 246 -3.82 23.79 -5.68
N GLU A 247 -4.03 22.65 -6.34
CA GLU A 247 -5.32 22.35 -6.95
C GLU A 247 -6.47 22.33 -5.94
N LEU A 248 -6.24 21.77 -4.76
CA LEU A 248 -7.24 21.75 -3.69
C LEU A 248 -7.48 23.15 -3.09
N SER A 249 -6.43 23.95 -2.93
CA SER A 249 -6.55 25.32 -2.43
C SER A 249 -7.30 26.22 -3.41
N LEU A 250 -7.06 26.06 -4.72
CA LEU A 250 -7.78 26.81 -5.76
C LEU A 250 -9.27 26.46 -5.81
N ILE A 251 -9.64 25.20 -5.58
CA ILE A 251 -11.03 24.78 -5.48
C ILE A 251 -11.73 25.48 -4.31
N HIS A 252 -11.08 25.62 -3.16
CA HIS A 252 -11.65 26.32 -2.00
C HIS A 252 -11.74 27.85 -2.18
N ILE A 253 -10.91 28.45 -3.03
CA ILE A 253 -10.92 29.88 -3.33
C ILE A 253 -11.97 30.22 -4.39
N SER A 254 -12.31 29.27 -5.27
CA SER A 254 -13.21 29.48 -6.40
C SER A 254 -14.69 29.23 -6.09
N GLU A 255 -15.03 28.72 -4.92
CA GLU A 255 -16.41 28.61 -4.46
C GLU A 255 -16.76 29.85 -3.59
N PRO A 256 -17.48 30.84 -4.14
CA PRO A 256 -18.02 31.91 -3.31
C PRO A 256 -19.07 31.30 -2.37
N THR A 257 -18.86 31.46 -1.09
CA THR A 257 -19.86 31.20 -0.04
C THR A 257 -21.06 32.09 -0.21
#